data_69723436c3251ba87a8e8daf7d6efde1
#
_entry.id   69723436c3251ba87a8e8daf7d6efde1
#
_cell.length_a   1.000
_cell.length_b   1.000
_cell.length_c   1.000
_cell.angle_alpha   90.00
_cell.angle_beta   90.00
_cell.angle_gamma   90.00
#
_symmetry.space_group_name_H-M   'P 1'
#
loop_
_entity.id
_entity.type
_entity.pdbx_description
1 polymer ?
#
loop_
_entity_poly.entity_id
_entity_poly.type
_entity_poly.pdbx_seq_one_letter_code
_entity_poly.pdbx_strand_id
1 'polypeptide(L)'
;LPIASGQVDIDEVISTGRFDFERAQQAPGWLQEMRGEHVPETQEYGISSFSYGARRPFHPAKFFAFLHDTKTYGTLLRSKGYFWLATRPEYAGQWSQAGGIARYGFAGLFWSAVPRERWPDDPEYLDSIQKSWVEPFGDMRQELVFIGQGLNETEVCKALDLCLLTEDELLKGRDYWATLPDPFPKWEEAS
;
A
#
# COMPACT_ATOMS: atom_id res chain seq x y z
N LEU A 1 -19.93 -24.46 -0.48
CA LEU A 1 -20.57 -23.51 0.45
C LEU A 1 -20.74 -22.18 -0.24
N PRO A 2 -21.97 -21.70 -0.48
CA PRO A 2 -22.17 -20.34 -0.98
C PRO A 2 -21.93 -19.35 0.18
N ILE A 3 -20.91 -18.48 0.01
CA ILE A 3 -20.58 -17.43 0.97
C ILE A 3 -20.91 -16.09 0.33
N ALA A 4 -21.75 -15.29 0.96
CA ALA A 4 -22.07 -13.94 0.53
C ALA A 4 -21.51 -12.91 1.52
N SER A 5 -20.59 -12.07 1.05
CA SER A 5 -19.97 -11.01 1.88
C SER A 5 -19.33 -11.48 3.20
N GLY A 6 -18.79 -12.70 3.20
CA GLY A 6 -18.18 -13.28 4.41
C GLY A 6 -19.19 -13.85 5.43
N GLN A 7 -20.47 -13.82 5.14
CA GLN A 7 -21.50 -14.42 6.00
C GLN A 7 -21.60 -15.90 5.73
N VAL A 8 -21.27 -16.71 6.71
CA VAL A 8 -21.34 -18.17 6.71
C VAL A 8 -21.65 -18.63 8.14
N ASP A 9 -22.44 -19.68 8.27
CA ASP A 9 -22.63 -20.30 9.59
C ASP A 9 -21.31 -20.90 10.06
N ILE A 10 -20.91 -20.60 11.30
CA ILE A 10 -19.62 -21.02 11.84
C ILE A 10 -19.50 -22.56 11.92
N ASP A 11 -20.61 -23.24 12.17
CA ASP A 11 -20.69 -24.70 12.25
C ASP A 11 -20.50 -25.36 10.87
N GLU A 12 -20.68 -24.61 9.79
CA GLU A 12 -20.41 -25.07 8.42
C GLU A 12 -18.91 -24.95 8.02
N VAL A 13 -18.13 -24.21 8.80
CA VAL A 13 -16.70 -23.93 8.53
C VAL A 13 -15.79 -24.61 9.55
N ILE A 14 -16.18 -24.61 10.84
CA ILE A 14 -15.37 -25.13 11.94
C ILE A 14 -15.94 -26.48 12.39
N SER A 15 -15.03 -27.42 12.68
CA SER A 15 -15.37 -28.76 13.20
C SER A 15 -16.34 -29.57 12.34
N THR A 16 -16.34 -29.35 11.03
CA THR A 16 -17.24 -30.00 10.08
C THR A 16 -17.04 -31.51 9.94
N GLY A 17 -15.94 -32.07 10.44
CA GLY A 17 -15.56 -33.46 10.23
C GLY A 17 -15.22 -33.83 8.79
N ARG A 18 -15.19 -32.85 7.87
CA ARG A 18 -14.93 -33.06 6.42
C ARG A 18 -13.45 -33.14 6.07
N PHE A 19 -12.58 -32.77 7.00
CA PHE A 19 -11.14 -32.86 6.79
C PHE A 19 -10.69 -34.32 6.98
N ASP A 20 -10.12 -34.89 5.94
CA ASP A 20 -9.54 -36.21 5.92
C ASP A 20 -8.04 -36.09 5.63
N PHE A 21 -7.22 -36.42 6.61
CA PHE A 21 -5.77 -36.29 6.51
C PHE A 21 -5.17 -37.22 5.42
N GLU A 22 -5.67 -38.49 5.35
CA GLU A 22 -5.17 -39.45 4.37
C GLU A 22 -5.46 -38.99 2.93
N ARG A 23 -6.61 -38.37 2.73
CA ARG A 23 -6.99 -37.80 1.45
C ARG A 23 -6.24 -36.48 1.17
N ALA A 24 -6.04 -35.64 2.17
CA ALA A 24 -5.34 -34.38 2.04
C ALA A 24 -3.86 -34.60 1.66
N GLN A 25 -3.19 -35.57 2.27
CA GLN A 25 -1.78 -35.87 1.97
C GLN A 25 -1.54 -36.41 0.56
N GLN A 26 -2.58 -36.84 -0.14
CA GLN A 26 -2.49 -37.30 -1.54
C GLN A 26 -2.65 -36.13 -2.52
N ALA A 27 -2.97 -34.92 -2.03
CA ALA A 27 -3.09 -33.74 -2.89
C ALA A 27 -1.74 -33.36 -3.51
N PRO A 28 -1.72 -32.96 -4.80
CA PRO A 28 -0.50 -32.47 -5.43
C PRO A 28 0.12 -31.33 -4.61
N GLY A 29 1.43 -31.40 -4.38
CA GLY A 29 2.17 -30.40 -3.59
C GLY A 29 2.26 -30.67 -2.10
N TRP A 30 1.33 -31.38 -1.47
CA TRP A 30 1.38 -31.69 -0.03
C TRP A 30 2.66 -32.45 0.37
N LEU A 31 3.03 -33.44 -0.43
CA LEU A 31 4.25 -34.24 -0.20
C LEU A 31 5.54 -33.45 -0.44
N GLN A 32 5.53 -32.45 -1.30
CA GLN A 32 6.68 -31.58 -1.56
C GLN A 32 6.95 -30.67 -0.36
N GLU A 33 5.90 -30.10 0.21
CA GLU A 33 6.01 -29.27 1.43
C GLU A 33 6.49 -30.07 2.62
N MET A 34 5.96 -31.30 2.83
CA MET A 34 6.41 -32.17 3.91
C MET A 34 7.87 -32.62 3.77
N ARG A 35 8.43 -32.65 2.56
CA ARG A 35 9.83 -32.98 2.29
C ARG A 35 10.78 -31.79 2.33
N GLY A 36 10.24 -30.56 2.58
CA GLY A 36 11.02 -29.34 2.54
C GLY A 36 11.45 -28.91 1.13
N GLU A 37 10.90 -29.53 0.10
CA GLU A 37 11.10 -29.16 -1.31
C GLU A 37 10.11 -28.03 -1.67
N HIS A 38 10.14 -26.94 -0.93
CA HIS A 38 9.31 -25.77 -1.23
C HIS A 38 9.89 -25.05 -2.45
N VAL A 39 9.17 -25.10 -3.56
CA VAL A 39 9.41 -24.19 -4.69
C VAL A 39 8.72 -22.87 -4.31
N PRO A 40 9.44 -21.76 -4.14
CA PRO A 40 8.81 -20.48 -3.82
C PRO A 40 7.70 -20.18 -4.84
N GLU A 41 6.52 -19.77 -4.35
CA GLU A 41 5.36 -19.42 -5.21
C GLU A 41 5.74 -18.39 -6.29
N THR A 42 6.73 -17.55 -6.02
CA THR A 42 7.34 -16.65 -7.00
C THR A 42 7.93 -17.36 -8.22
N GLN A 43 8.49 -18.54 -8.03
CA GLN A 43 9.04 -19.34 -9.14
C GLN A 43 7.95 -20.13 -9.86
N GLU A 44 6.97 -20.64 -9.12
CA GLU A 44 5.91 -21.46 -9.69
C GLU A 44 4.91 -20.64 -10.50
N TYR A 45 4.53 -19.44 -9.99
CA TYR A 45 3.48 -18.62 -10.60
C TYR A 45 4.00 -17.32 -11.22
N GLY A 46 5.31 -17.03 -11.13
CA GLY A 46 5.91 -15.78 -11.61
C GLY A 46 5.40 -14.54 -10.85
N ILE A 47 4.96 -14.72 -9.60
CA ILE A 47 4.51 -13.64 -8.74
C ILE A 47 5.72 -12.99 -8.07
N SER A 48 5.80 -11.68 -8.15
CA SER A 48 6.83 -10.88 -7.49
C SER A 48 6.22 -9.76 -6.66
N SER A 49 6.99 -9.25 -5.71
CA SER A 49 6.61 -8.08 -4.92
C SER A 49 7.78 -7.13 -4.79
N PHE A 50 7.47 -5.84 -4.75
CA PHE A 50 8.44 -4.80 -4.46
C PHE A 50 7.77 -3.66 -3.70
N SER A 51 8.57 -2.82 -3.05
CA SER A 51 8.13 -1.62 -2.36
C SER A 51 8.70 -0.37 -3.02
N TYR A 52 7.86 0.64 -3.16
CA TYR A 52 8.24 1.97 -3.60
C TYR A 52 8.24 2.91 -2.41
N GLY A 53 9.32 3.68 -2.25
CA GLY A 53 9.47 4.69 -1.21
C GLY A 53 10.07 5.97 -1.76
N ALA A 54 9.52 7.13 -1.34
CA ALA A 54 10.07 8.44 -1.69
C ALA A 54 9.83 9.45 -0.58
N ARG A 55 10.70 10.47 -0.48
CA ARG A 55 10.64 11.55 0.52
C ARG A 55 10.24 12.89 -0.09
N ARG A 56 9.49 12.87 -1.17
CA ARG A 56 8.87 14.02 -1.80
C ARG A 56 7.37 13.78 -1.97
N PRO A 57 6.52 14.82 -1.84
CA PRO A 57 5.09 14.64 -2.05
C PRO A 57 4.78 14.39 -3.53
N PHE A 58 3.72 13.63 -3.78
CA PHE A 58 3.16 13.53 -5.12
C PHE A 58 2.45 14.82 -5.52
N HIS A 59 2.58 15.19 -6.77
CA HIS A 59 1.71 16.15 -7.43
C HIS A 59 0.33 15.50 -7.61
N PRO A 60 -0.76 16.02 -7.00
CA PRO A 60 -2.03 15.30 -6.92
C PRO A 60 -2.58 14.88 -8.28
N ALA A 61 -2.61 15.80 -9.25
CA ALA A 61 -3.14 15.49 -10.58
C ALA A 61 -2.31 14.44 -11.32
N LYS A 62 -0.98 14.45 -11.19
CA LYS A 62 -0.12 13.43 -11.82
C LYS A 62 -0.35 12.06 -11.20
N PHE A 63 -0.40 11.98 -9.87
CA PHE A 63 -0.64 10.72 -9.18
C PHE A 63 -2.05 10.19 -9.43
N PHE A 64 -3.05 11.06 -9.44
CA PHE A 64 -4.41 10.67 -9.80
C PHE A 64 -4.48 10.09 -11.23
N ALA A 65 -3.81 10.73 -12.19
CA ALA A 65 -3.73 10.22 -13.56
C ALA A 65 -3.04 8.84 -13.61
N PHE A 66 -1.94 8.64 -12.86
CA PHE A 66 -1.27 7.34 -12.76
C PHE A 66 -2.20 6.25 -12.23
N LEU A 67 -3.01 6.53 -11.20
CA LEU A 67 -3.95 5.56 -10.63
C LEU A 67 -5.08 5.17 -11.58
N HIS A 68 -5.38 6.00 -12.58
CA HIS A 68 -6.42 5.79 -13.57
C HIS A 68 -5.86 5.48 -14.98
N ASP A 69 -4.55 5.34 -15.09
CA ASP A 69 -3.90 4.96 -16.34
C ASP A 69 -4.23 3.51 -16.69
N THR A 70 -4.52 3.29 -17.96
CA THR A 70 -4.77 1.95 -18.52
C THR A 70 -3.46 1.24 -18.92
N LYS A 71 -2.31 1.90 -18.80
CA LYS A 71 -1.02 1.29 -19.08
C LYS A 71 -0.77 0.14 -18.11
N THR A 72 -0.50 -1.02 -18.67
CA THR A 72 -0.20 -2.20 -17.88
C THR A 72 1.31 -2.35 -17.69
N TYR A 73 1.74 -2.52 -16.45
CA TYR A 73 3.13 -2.81 -16.07
C TYR A 73 3.34 -4.27 -15.71
N GLY A 74 2.48 -5.16 -16.19
CA GLY A 74 2.28 -6.53 -15.79
C GLY A 74 0.88 -6.72 -15.18
N THR A 75 0.63 -7.86 -14.58
CA THR A 75 -0.66 -8.15 -13.92
C THR A 75 -0.56 -7.78 -12.45
N LEU A 76 -1.12 -6.63 -12.06
CA LEU A 76 -1.18 -6.21 -10.67
C LEU A 76 -2.27 -7.01 -9.93
N LEU A 77 -1.87 -7.82 -8.95
CA LEU A 77 -2.79 -8.61 -8.12
C LEU A 77 -3.23 -7.82 -6.89
N ARG A 78 -2.29 -7.15 -6.25
CA ARG A 78 -2.54 -6.37 -5.03
C ARG A 78 -1.53 -5.24 -4.89
N SER A 79 -2.00 -4.09 -4.40
CA SER A 79 -1.12 -3.04 -3.90
C SER A 79 -1.72 -2.39 -2.66
N LYS A 80 -0.85 -1.97 -1.76
CA LYS A 80 -1.21 -1.27 -0.51
C LYS A 80 -0.16 -0.26 -0.13
N GLY A 81 -0.55 0.69 0.68
CA GLY A 81 0.40 1.57 1.35
C GLY A 81 -0.16 2.94 1.66
N TYR A 82 0.76 3.84 1.97
CA TYR A 82 0.48 5.22 2.30
C TYR A 82 1.11 6.14 1.26
N PHE A 83 0.41 7.23 0.98
CA PHE A 83 0.91 8.25 0.06
C PHE A 83 0.75 9.65 0.65
N TRP A 84 1.59 10.55 0.20
CA TRP A 84 1.67 11.93 0.63
C TRP A 84 1.42 12.86 -0.56
N LEU A 85 0.36 13.69 -0.50
CA LEU A 85 0.02 14.67 -1.53
C LEU A 85 0.52 16.07 -1.16
N ALA A 86 1.01 16.81 -2.14
CA ALA A 86 1.50 18.17 -1.95
C ALA A 86 0.42 19.13 -1.43
N THR A 87 -0.83 19.01 -1.90
CA THR A 87 -1.96 19.84 -1.48
C THR A 87 -2.47 19.54 -0.08
N ARG A 88 -2.07 18.42 0.50
CA ARG A 88 -2.52 17.93 1.81
C ARG A 88 -1.30 17.47 2.62
N PRO A 89 -0.33 18.37 2.89
CA PRO A 89 0.98 17.96 3.38
C PRO A 89 0.97 17.34 4.77
N GLU A 90 -0.08 17.57 5.56
CA GLU A 90 -0.21 17.06 6.93
C GLU A 90 -0.88 15.67 6.98
N TYR A 91 -1.52 15.26 5.88
CA TYR A 91 -2.35 14.07 5.83
C TYR A 91 -1.66 12.92 5.10
N ALA A 92 -1.70 11.76 5.72
CA ALA A 92 -1.37 10.51 5.05
C ALA A 92 -2.61 9.99 4.30
N GLY A 93 -2.46 9.75 3.01
CA GLY A 93 -3.44 9.03 2.22
C GLY A 93 -3.21 7.53 2.30
N GLN A 94 -4.25 6.73 2.31
CA GLN A 94 -4.20 5.28 2.21
C GLN A 94 -4.58 4.83 0.81
N TRP A 95 -3.80 3.91 0.27
CA TRP A 95 -4.08 3.19 -0.97
C TRP A 95 -4.29 1.71 -0.70
N SER A 96 -5.29 1.12 -1.31
CA SER A 96 -5.52 -0.32 -1.30
C SER A 96 -6.16 -0.76 -2.62
N GLN A 97 -5.53 -1.71 -3.30
CA GLN A 97 -6.04 -2.30 -4.53
C GLN A 97 -5.96 -3.83 -4.41
N ALA A 98 -7.00 -4.52 -4.83
CA ALA A 98 -7.06 -5.97 -4.96
C ALA A 98 -7.91 -6.35 -6.18
N GLY A 99 -7.30 -7.09 -7.11
CA GLY A 99 -7.93 -7.37 -8.41
C GLY A 99 -8.30 -6.06 -9.13
N GLY A 100 -9.53 -5.96 -9.61
CA GLY A 100 -10.04 -4.77 -10.30
C GLY A 100 -10.58 -3.66 -9.40
N ILE A 101 -10.49 -3.81 -8.06
CA ILE A 101 -11.05 -2.83 -7.12
C ILE A 101 -9.92 -2.05 -6.47
N ALA A 102 -9.97 -0.72 -6.60
CA ALA A 102 -9.04 0.21 -5.96
C ALA A 102 -9.80 1.14 -5.01
N ARG A 103 -9.20 1.41 -3.86
CA ARG A 103 -9.71 2.34 -2.85
C ARG A 103 -8.58 3.23 -2.36
N TYR A 104 -8.88 4.49 -2.18
CA TYR A 104 -7.98 5.46 -1.58
C TYR A 104 -8.78 6.41 -0.68
N GLY A 105 -8.14 6.93 0.36
CA GLY A 105 -8.79 7.81 1.31
C GLY A 105 -7.84 8.32 2.38
N PHE A 106 -8.40 8.95 3.40
CA PHE A 106 -7.68 9.44 4.56
C PHE A 106 -7.23 8.28 5.45
N ALA A 107 -5.96 8.29 5.86
CA ALA A 107 -5.39 7.31 6.79
C ALA A 107 -5.10 7.90 8.17
N GLY A 108 -4.81 9.20 8.25
CA GLY A 108 -4.42 9.87 9.47
C GLY A 108 -3.52 11.09 9.20
N LEU A 109 -2.95 11.64 10.26
CA LEU A 109 -1.93 12.68 10.19
C LEU A 109 -0.54 12.07 10.25
N PHE A 110 0.41 12.67 9.54
CA PHE A 110 1.81 12.39 9.80
C PHE A 110 2.22 12.93 11.18
N TRP A 111 3.09 12.23 11.88
CA TRP A 111 3.55 12.63 13.21
C TRP A 111 4.26 13.99 13.22
N SER A 112 4.90 14.35 12.13
CA SER A 112 5.48 15.68 11.93
C SER A 112 4.46 16.82 11.93
N ALA A 113 3.18 16.52 11.68
CA ALA A 113 2.08 17.47 11.76
C ALA A 113 1.35 17.43 13.12
N VAL A 114 1.67 16.46 13.99
CA VAL A 114 1.06 16.31 15.32
C VAL A 114 1.92 17.02 16.38
N PRO A 115 1.38 17.91 17.20
CA PRO A 115 2.12 18.51 18.33
C PRO A 115 2.74 17.44 19.23
N ARG A 116 3.97 17.68 19.69
CA ARG A 116 4.72 16.70 20.51
C ARG A 116 3.99 16.30 21.79
N GLU A 117 3.19 17.18 22.35
CA GLU A 117 2.38 16.96 23.56
C GLU A 117 1.26 15.93 23.35
N ARG A 118 0.96 15.60 22.09
CA ARG A 118 -0.03 14.58 21.70
C ARG A 118 0.61 13.28 21.21
N TRP A 119 1.93 13.19 21.27
CA TRP A 119 2.62 11.96 20.90
C TRP A 119 2.39 10.90 21.98
N PRO A 120 2.41 9.62 21.61
CA PRO A 120 2.26 8.54 22.58
C PRO A 120 3.42 8.52 23.58
N ASP A 121 3.13 8.14 24.82
CA ASP A 121 4.15 7.96 25.87
C ASP A 121 4.87 6.60 25.77
N ASP A 122 4.39 5.69 24.91
CA ASP A 122 4.95 4.36 24.72
C ASP A 122 6.32 4.45 24.04
N PRO A 123 7.41 3.96 24.65
CA PRO A 123 8.76 4.04 24.11
C PRO A 123 8.94 3.27 22.81
N GLU A 124 8.28 2.11 22.64
CA GLU A 124 8.39 1.30 21.41
C GLU A 124 7.74 2.03 20.24
N TYR A 125 6.61 2.70 20.51
CA TYR A 125 5.92 3.48 19.51
C TYR A 125 6.71 4.73 19.12
N LEU A 126 7.30 5.44 20.08
CA LEU A 126 8.18 6.58 19.84
C LEU A 126 9.42 6.18 19.01
N ASP A 127 10.03 5.04 19.33
CA ASP A 127 11.16 4.51 18.56
C ASP A 127 10.75 4.21 17.10
N SER A 128 9.56 3.67 16.88
CA SER A 128 9.04 3.42 15.53
C SER A 128 8.85 4.70 14.70
N ILE A 129 8.37 5.78 15.34
CA ILE A 129 8.24 7.10 14.70
C ILE A 129 9.63 7.64 14.36
N GLN A 130 10.57 7.56 15.30
CA GLN A 130 11.93 8.06 15.10
C GLN A 130 12.68 7.32 14.00
N LYS A 131 12.52 6.00 13.88
CA LYS A 131 13.10 5.20 12.80
C LYS A 131 12.65 5.64 11.40
N SER A 132 11.42 6.16 11.30
CA SER A 132 10.89 6.66 10.04
C SER A 132 11.17 8.14 9.79
N TRP A 133 11.81 8.84 10.74
CA TRP A 133 12.04 10.28 10.71
C TRP A 133 13.24 10.67 9.85
N VAL A 134 13.02 11.54 8.86
CA VAL A 134 14.09 12.09 7.99
C VAL A 134 13.82 13.56 7.73
N GLU A 135 14.77 14.41 8.12
CA GLU A 135 14.69 15.86 7.86
C GLU A 135 14.70 16.16 6.35
N PRO A 136 14.03 17.24 5.89
CA PRO A 136 13.28 18.22 6.68
C PRO A 136 11.77 17.87 6.88
N PHE A 137 11.31 16.71 6.43
CA PHE A 137 9.88 16.39 6.38
C PHE A 137 9.41 15.41 7.48
N GLY A 138 10.31 14.99 8.36
CA GLY A 138 9.99 14.06 9.43
C GLY A 138 9.58 12.68 8.89
N ASP A 139 8.43 12.20 9.31
CA ASP A 139 7.90 10.89 8.90
C ASP A 139 7.09 10.91 7.58
N MET A 140 6.92 12.09 6.97
CA MET A 140 6.22 12.24 5.68
C MET A 140 6.96 11.47 4.58
N ARG A 141 6.24 10.58 3.90
CA ARG A 141 6.81 9.72 2.86
C ARG A 141 5.77 9.10 1.95
N GLN A 142 6.23 8.60 0.83
CA GLN A 142 5.54 7.58 0.04
C GLN A 142 5.98 6.21 0.53
N GLU A 143 5.05 5.29 0.69
CA GLU A 143 5.34 3.90 1.04
C GLU A 143 4.25 3.01 0.43
N LEU A 144 4.54 2.44 -0.74
CA LEU A 144 3.60 1.64 -1.52
C LEU A 144 4.22 0.27 -1.80
N VAL A 145 3.44 -0.79 -1.62
CA VAL A 145 3.83 -2.16 -1.92
C VAL A 145 2.99 -2.67 -3.09
N PHE A 146 3.64 -3.32 -4.02
CA PHE A 146 3.04 -3.91 -5.20
C PHE A 146 3.31 -5.41 -5.24
N ILE A 147 2.30 -6.20 -5.54
CA ILE A 147 2.36 -7.66 -5.69
C ILE A 147 1.67 -8.00 -7.00
N GLY A 148 2.32 -8.76 -7.87
CA GLY A 148 1.74 -9.15 -9.14
C GLY A 148 2.58 -10.12 -9.95
N GLN A 149 2.07 -10.46 -11.11
CA GLN A 149 2.70 -11.39 -12.04
C GLN A 149 3.33 -10.64 -13.21
N GLY A 150 4.62 -10.89 -13.45
CA GLY A 150 5.35 -10.22 -14.51
C GLY A 150 5.41 -8.69 -14.36
N LEU A 151 5.38 -8.17 -13.12
CA LEU A 151 5.48 -6.74 -12.86
C LEU A 151 6.85 -6.21 -13.27
N ASN A 152 6.84 -5.11 -14.03
CA ASN A 152 8.05 -4.37 -14.33
C ASN A 152 8.28 -3.29 -13.25
N GLU A 153 8.98 -3.66 -12.18
CA GLU A 153 9.33 -2.78 -11.07
C GLU A 153 9.95 -1.45 -11.54
N THR A 154 10.91 -1.53 -12.46
CA THR A 154 11.62 -0.35 -12.97
C THR A 154 10.67 0.65 -13.62
N GLU A 155 9.74 0.19 -14.43
CA GLU A 155 8.77 1.04 -15.12
C GLU A 155 7.73 1.62 -14.14
N VAL A 156 7.27 0.84 -13.17
CA VAL A 156 6.35 1.32 -12.12
C VAL A 156 7.03 2.41 -11.28
N CYS A 157 8.25 2.15 -10.81
CA CYS A 157 9.01 3.13 -10.02
C CYS A 157 9.25 4.42 -10.81
N LYS A 158 9.67 4.34 -12.08
CA LYS A 158 9.83 5.52 -12.95
C LYS A 158 8.53 6.31 -13.12
N ALA A 159 7.40 5.61 -13.29
CA ALA A 159 6.11 6.26 -13.45
C ALA A 159 5.68 6.98 -12.15
N LEU A 160 5.93 6.39 -11.00
CA LEU A 160 5.70 7.02 -9.70
C LEU A 160 6.65 8.21 -9.45
N ASP A 161 7.92 8.09 -9.83
CA ASP A 161 8.89 9.20 -9.73
C ASP A 161 8.44 10.42 -10.55
N LEU A 162 7.84 10.22 -11.72
CA LEU A 162 7.26 11.29 -12.53
C LEU A 162 6.04 11.95 -11.87
N CYS A 163 5.40 11.27 -10.93
CA CYS A 163 4.31 11.84 -10.14
C CYS A 163 4.78 12.72 -8.98
N LEU A 164 6.04 12.61 -8.55
CA LEU A 164 6.59 13.46 -7.49
C LEU A 164 6.66 14.92 -7.94
N LEU A 165 6.62 15.83 -6.97
CA LEU A 165 6.99 17.23 -7.25
C LEU A 165 8.43 17.27 -7.79
N THR A 166 8.67 18.13 -8.77
CA THR A 166 10.03 18.46 -9.18
C THR A 166 10.75 19.22 -8.08
N GLU A 167 12.08 19.32 -8.15
CA GLU A 167 12.85 20.11 -7.19
C GLU A 167 12.43 21.58 -7.16
N ASP A 168 12.16 22.16 -8.34
CA ASP A 168 11.67 23.55 -8.45
C ASP A 168 10.29 23.72 -7.79
N GLU A 169 9.38 22.77 -7.98
CA GLU A 169 8.06 22.79 -7.34
C GLU A 169 8.18 22.61 -5.81
N LEU A 170 9.09 21.74 -5.36
CA LEU A 170 9.36 21.49 -3.96
C LEU A 170 9.87 22.76 -3.25
N LEU A 171 10.82 23.46 -3.87
CA LEU A 171 11.42 24.67 -3.34
C LEU A 171 10.46 25.87 -3.24
N LYS A 172 9.38 25.88 -4.02
CA LYS A 172 8.34 26.92 -3.92
C LYS A 172 7.54 26.88 -2.62
N GLY A 173 7.60 25.75 -1.90
CA GLY A 173 7.00 25.62 -0.58
C GLY A 173 5.50 25.37 -0.56
N ARG A 174 4.94 25.24 0.65
CA ARG A 174 3.56 24.80 0.91
C ARG A 174 2.49 25.71 0.32
N ASP A 175 2.73 27.04 0.26
CA ASP A 175 1.78 28.00 -0.31
C ASP A 175 1.56 27.70 -1.81
N TYR A 176 2.62 27.42 -2.53
CA TYR A 176 2.52 26.99 -3.92
C TYR A 176 1.88 25.62 -4.06
N TRP A 177 2.24 24.66 -3.20
CA TRP A 177 1.67 23.31 -3.27
C TRP A 177 0.15 23.33 -3.10
N ALA A 178 -0.38 24.20 -2.23
CA ALA A 178 -1.81 24.36 -2.03
C ALA A 178 -2.58 24.86 -3.26
N THR A 179 -1.87 25.45 -4.25
CA THR A 179 -2.48 25.93 -5.51
C THR A 179 -2.55 24.88 -6.60
N LEU A 180 -1.92 23.71 -6.39
CA LEU A 180 -1.90 22.65 -7.39
C LEU A 180 -3.29 22.04 -7.60
N PRO A 181 -3.62 21.59 -8.81
CA PRO A 181 -4.88 20.90 -9.06
C PRO A 181 -4.92 19.56 -8.31
N ASP A 182 -5.97 19.39 -7.50
CA ASP A 182 -6.20 18.19 -6.70
C ASP A 182 -7.54 17.54 -7.05
N PRO A 183 -7.53 16.50 -7.92
CA PRO A 183 -8.73 15.80 -8.34
C PRO A 183 -9.21 14.74 -7.33
N PHE A 184 -8.46 14.50 -6.24
CA PHE A 184 -8.90 13.57 -5.21
C PHE A 184 -10.12 14.10 -4.47
N PRO A 185 -11.06 13.23 -4.05
CA PRO A 185 -12.18 13.65 -3.23
C PRO A 185 -11.68 14.28 -1.92
N LYS A 186 -12.50 15.16 -1.34
CA LYS A 186 -12.19 15.68 0.00
C LYS A 186 -12.16 14.52 0.98
N TRP A 187 -11.16 14.50 1.83
CA TRP A 187 -11.11 13.54 2.92
C TRP A 187 -11.94 14.07 4.08
N GLU A 188 -12.91 13.28 4.50
CA GLU A 188 -13.65 13.56 5.71
C GLU A 188 -12.82 13.02 6.90
N GLU A 189 -12.52 13.90 7.86
CA GLU A 189 -12.01 13.44 9.14
C GLU A 189 -13.12 12.59 9.77
N ALA A 190 -12.78 11.38 10.18
CA ALA A 190 -13.71 10.53 10.90
C ALA A 190 -14.10 11.26 12.19
N SER A 191 -15.39 11.60 12.29
CA SER A 191 -15.99 12.30 13.44
C SER A 191 -15.92 11.46 14.69
#